data_4dc465592c18126c3a9603949999dac6
#
_entry.id   4dc465592c18126c3a9603949999dac6
#
_cell.length_a   1.000
_cell.length_b   1.000
_cell.length_c   1.000
_cell.angle_alpha   90.00
_cell.angle_beta   90.00
_cell.angle_gamma   90.00
#
_symmetry.space_group_name_H-M   'P 1'
#
loop_
_entity.id
_entity.type
_entity.pdbx_description
1 polymer ?
#
loop_
_entity_poly.entity_id
_entity_poly.type
_entity_poly.pdbx_seq_one_letter_code
_entity_poly.pdbx_strand_id
1 'polypeptide(L)'
;MLPFDLKAILGEKYDDEFFSYGNKYSEILESEGILIFNSFISNNGLAILQKEANDLKDLSYKSSSEYNVYVSEHDSSFSSDSPRNRIMSTSKKCIPNDLIPENSILQKIYYSKIIRSFFKALLNKNELYPYSDPLSSININYYDKGDALGWHFDNSDFTITLLVKNCKKGGVYEFFNDMRYKDGKEDY
;
A
#
# COMPACT_ATOMS: atom_id res chain seq x y z
N MET A 1 14.47 -11.35 19.01
CA MET A 1 13.29 -10.95 19.80
C MET A 1 12.78 -9.63 19.27
N LEU A 2 11.47 -9.55 18.89
CA LEU A 2 10.87 -8.30 18.44
C LEU A 2 10.98 -7.22 19.53
N PRO A 3 11.24 -5.95 19.18
CA PRO A 3 11.15 -4.84 20.13
C PRO A 3 9.78 -4.85 20.86
N PHE A 4 9.77 -4.47 22.12
CA PHE A 4 8.56 -4.53 22.96
C PHE A 4 7.37 -3.76 22.35
N ASP A 5 7.63 -2.61 21.78
CA ASP A 5 6.62 -1.77 21.12
C ASP A 5 6.00 -2.44 19.89
N LEU A 6 6.76 -3.19 19.10
CA LEU A 6 6.23 -3.98 17.99
C LEU A 6 5.34 -5.13 18.47
N LYS A 7 5.71 -5.84 19.53
CA LYS A 7 4.88 -6.90 20.11
C LYS A 7 3.52 -6.39 20.60
N ALA A 8 3.46 -5.18 21.12
CA ALA A 8 2.21 -4.57 21.57
C ALA A 8 1.30 -4.11 20.41
N ILE A 9 1.89 -3.89 19.23
CA ILE A 9 1.20 -3.35 18.05
C ILE A 9 0.75 -4.44 17.10
N LEU A 10 1.57 -5.49 16.91
CA LEU A 10 1.30 -6.56 15.96
C LEU A 10 0.32 -7.58 16.53
N GLY A 11 -0.39 -8.27 15.66
CA GLY A 11 -1.23 -9.41 16.03
C GLY A 11 -0.39 -10.56 16.58
N GLU A 12 -0.93 -11.34 17.50
CA GLU A 12 -0.21 -12.38 18.26
C GLU A 12 0.54 -13.41 17.40
N LYS A 13 0.01 -13.72 16.23
CA LYS A 13 0.63 -14.68 15.29
C LYS A 13 1.81 -14.11 14.50
N TYR A 14 2.09 -12.81 14.61
CA TYR A 14 3.19 -12.15 13.91
C TYR A 14 4.37 -11.93 14.86
N ASP A 15 4.89 -13.03 15.34
CA ASP A 15 6.04 -13.10 16.26
C ASP A 15 7.39 -13.26 15.53
N ASP A 16 8.44 -13.51 16.30
CA ASP A 16 9.80 -13.71 15.75
C ASP A 16 9.85 -14.89 14.77
N GLU A 17 9.10 -15.95 15.02
CA GLU A 17 9.06 -17.13 14.16
C GLU A 17 8.41 -16.78 12.81
N PHE A 18 7.28 -16.08 12.82
CA PHE A 18 6.63 -15.61 11.60
C PHE A 18 7.59 -14.78 10.73
N PHE A 19 8.26 -13.80 11.32
CA PHE A 19 9.18 -12.93 10.57
C PHE A 19 10.43 -13.64 10.05
N SER A 20 10.76 -14.81 10.57
CA SER A 20 11.87 -15.63 10.05
C SER A 20 11.53 -16.38 8.74
N TYR A 21 10.26 -16.47 8.39
CA TYR A 21 9.77 -17.29 7.27
C TYR A 21 9.26 -16.48 6.06
N GLY A 22 9.80 -15.28 5.83
CA GLY A 22 9.37 -14.45 4.70
C GLY A 22 9.38 -15.18 3.35
N ASN A 23 10.39 -15.98 3.09
CA ASN A 23 10.54 -16.76 1.86
C ASN A 23 9.45 -17.85 1.66
N LYS A 24 8.78 -18.33 2.70
CA LYS A 24 7.65 -19.27 2.55
C LYS A 24 6.47 -18.67 1.80
N TYR A 25 6.36 -17.36 1.79
CA TYR A 25 5.26 -16.65 1.13
C TYR A 25 5.63 -16.17 -0.29
N SER A 26 6.89 -16.31 -0.68
CA SER A 26 7.38 -15.82 -1.97
C SER A 26 6.69 -16.50 -3.15
N GLU A 27 6.59 -17.82 -3.12
CA GLU A 27 5.91 -18.60 -4.19
C GLU A 27 4.44 -18.26 -4.31
N ILE A 28 3.75 -18.02 -3.17
CA ILE A 28 2.34 -17.62 -3.16
C ILE A 28 2.19 -16.23 -3.76
N LEU A 29 3.06 -15.28 -3.36
CA LEU A 29 3.03 -13.94 -3.94
C LEU A 29 3.30 -13.96 -5.45
N GLU A 30 4.24 -14.79 -5.89
CA GLU A 30 4.58 -14.91 -7.31
C GLU A 30 3.42 -15.51 -8.12
N SER A 31 2.69 -16.49 -7.57
CA SER A 31 1.57 -17.14 -8.26
C SER A 31 0.29 -16.31 -8.22
N GLU A 32 -0.02 -15.68 -7.07
CA GLU A 32 -1.28 -14.97 -6.85
C GLU A 32 -1.21 -13.47 -7.14
N GLY A 33 0.01 -12.89 -7.17
CA GLY A 33 0.25 -11.45 -7.33
C GLY A 33 -0.12 -10.62 -6.10
N ILE A 34 -0.72 -11.24 -5.07
CA ILE A 34 -1.14 -10.57 -3.84
C ILE A 34 -1.00 -11.49 -2.64
N LEU A 35 -0.66 -10.90 -1.48
CA LEU A 35 -0.72 -11.56 -0.17
C LEU A 35 -1.50 -10.71 0.81
N ILE A 36 -2.38 -11.35 1.59
CA ILE A 36 -3.18 -10.69 2.61
C ILE A 36 -2.83 -11.25 3.99
N PHE A 37 -2.31 -10.40 4.86
CA PHE A 37 -2.00 -10.73 6.25
C PHE A 37 -3.13 -10.24 7.16
N ASN A 38 -4.10 -11.12 7.40
CA ASN A 38 -5.25 -10.81 8.25
C ASN A 38 -4.83 -10.57 9.70
N SER A 39 -5.37 -9.51 10.33
CA SER A 39 -5.08 -9.12 11.70
C SER A 39 -3.57 -8.90 11.95
N PHE A 40 -2.87 -8.35 10.93
CA PHE A 40 -1.45 -8.02 11.05
C PHE A 40 -1.19 -7.03 12.19
N ILE A 41 -2.10 -6.10 12.40
CA ILE A 41 -2.09 -5.18 13.54
C ILE A 41 -3.05 -5.71 14.60
N SER A 42 -2.64 -5.70 15.86
CA SER A 42 -3.48 -6.02 17.02
C SER A 42 -4.61 -4.99 17.19
N ASN A 43 -5.66 -5.34 17.92
CA ASN A 43 -6.74 -4.38 18.21
C ASN A 43 -6.22 -3.12 18.92
N ASN A 44 -5.26 -3.26 19.82
CA ASN A 44 -4.62 -2.13 20.49
C ASN A 44 -3.82 -1.26 19.51
N GLY A 45 -2.98 -1.87 18.68
CA GLY A 45 -2.22 -1.19 17.63
C GLY A 45 -3.14 -0.47 16.63
N LEU A 46 -4.23 -1.12 16.24
CA LEU A 46 -5.22 -0.55 15.34
C LEU A 46 -5.92 0.68 15.94
N ALA A 47 -6.29 0.62 17.23
CA ALA A 47 -6.88 1.78 17.93
C ALA A 47 -5.93 2.98 17.96
N ILE A 48 -4.64 2.74 18.18
CA ILE A 48 -3.62 3.81 18.17
C ILE A 48 -3.45 4.38 16.75
N LEU A 49 -3.31 3.54 15.72
CA LEU A 49 -3.22 3.98 14.33
C LEU A 49 -4.44 4.78 13.88
N GLN A 50 -5.64 4.34 14.28
CA GLN A 50 -6.88 5.07 14.00
C GLN A 50 -6.90 6.44 14.67
N LYS A 51 -6.41 6.53 15.91
CA LYS A 51 -6.30 7.80 16.62
C LYS A 51 -5.29 8.71 15.91
N GLU A 52 -4.08 8.25 15.64
CA GLU A 52 -3.06 9.01 14.90
C GLU A 52 -3.60 9.52 13.56
N ALA A 53 -4.23 8.65 12.77
CA ALA A 53 -4.82 9.03 11.49
C ALA A 53 -5.97 10.06 11.66
N ASN A 54 -6.81 9.92 12.68
CA ASN A 54 -7.88 10.89 12.92
C ASN A 54 -7.33 12.26 13.36
N ASP A 55 -6.29 12.30 14.19
CA ASP A 55 -5.65 13.53 14.65
C ASP A 55 -5.00 14.31 13.49
N LEU A 56 -4.53 13.61 12.46
CA LEU A 56 -3.92 14.21 11.27
C LEU A 56 -4.93 14.60 10.18
N LYS A 57 -6.18 14.15 10.27
CA LYS A 57 -7.15 14.25 9.16
C LYS A 57 -7.34 15.66 8.64
N ASP A 58 -7.36 16.65 9.50
CA ASP A 58 -7.59 18.06 9.12
C ASP A 58 -6.39 18.67 8.37
N LEU A 59 -5.22 18.04 8.43
CA LEU A 59 -4.03 18.41 7.65
C LEU A 59 -4.03 17.79 6.26
N SER A 60 -4.97 16.89 5.95
CA SER A 60 -5.00 16.19 4.67
C SER A 60 -5.38 17.13 3.52
N TYR A 61 -4.67 17.04 2.41
CA TYR A 61 -5.06 17.71 1.19
C TYR A 61 -5.96 16.81 0.33
N LYS A 62 -6.92 17.42 -0.36
CA LYS A 62 -7.76 16.72 -1.33
C LYS A 62 -7.00 16.58 -2.64
N SER A 63 -6.90 15.36 -3.14
CA SER A 63 -6.40 15.04 -4.46
C SER A 63 -7.57 14.60 -5.34
N SER A 64 -7.68 15.17 -6.51
CA SER A 64 -8.62 14.74 -7.54
C SER A 64 -7.92 14.83 -8.88
N SER A 65 -7.92 13.74 -9.63
CA SER A 65 -7.22 13.64 -10.90
C SER A 65 -7.94 12.68 -11.85
N GLU A 66 -7.69 12.87 -13.12
CA GLU A 66 -8.17 12.01 -14.20
C GLU A 66 -6.98 11.55 -15.00
N TYR A 67 -6.88 10.26 -15.21
CA TYR A 67 -5.74 9.65 -15.92
C TYR A 67 -6.13 8.29 -16.50
N ASN A 68 -5.35 7.80 -17.44
CA ASN A 68 -5.45 6.44 -17.94
C ASN A 68 -4.77 5.44 -16.97
N VAL A 69 -4.83 4.16 -17.25
CA VAL A 69 -4.26 3.09 -16.40
C VAL A 69 -2.75 3.23 -16.14
N TYR A 70 -2.03 4.03 -16.92
CA TYR A 70 -0.60 4.33 -16.74
C TYR A 70 -0.34 5.59 -15.91
N VAL A 71 -1.37 6.15 -15.30
CA VAL A 71 -1.29 7.41 -14.56
C VAL A 71 -0.77 8.55 -15.44
N SER A 72 -1.17 8.55 -16.70
CA SER A 72 -0.79 9.55 -17.70
C SER A 72 -2.02 10.12 -18.41
N GLU A 73 -1.81 11.17 -19.18
CA GLU A 73 -2.81 11.75 -20.07
C GLU A 73 -3.09 10.83 -21.27
N HIS A 74 -4.01 11.26 -22.14
CA HIS A 74 -4.34 10.58 -23.39
C HIS A 74 -3.07 10.38 -24.25
N ASP A 75 -2.85 9.15 -24.70
CA ASP A 75 -1.74 8.78 -25.57
C ASP A 75 -2.21 8.79 -27.04
N SER A 76 -1.76 9.80 -27.80
CA SER A 76 -2.15 10.00 -29.19
C SER A 76 -1.61 8.93 -30.15
N SER A 77 -0.70 8.07 -29.72
CA SER A 77 -0.22 6.93 -30.51
C SER A 77 -1.24 5.77 -30.58
N PHE A 78 -2.26 5.81 -29.75
CA PHE A 78 -3.37 4.86 -29.72
C PHE A 78 -4.69 5.53 -30.12
N SER A 79 -5.63 4.74 -30.62
CA SER A 79 -6.96 5.26 -30.91
C SER A 79 -7.68 5.74 -29.65
N SER A 80 -8.63 6.65 -29.81
CA SER A 80 -9.47 7.14 -28.68
C SER A 80 -10.26 6.01 -28.00
N ASP A 81 -10.56 4.94 -28.72
CA ASP A 81 -11.32 3.79 -28.21
C ASP A 81 -10.43 2.73 -27.56
N SER A 82 -9.11 2.92 -27.61
CA SER A 82 -8.17 2.00 -26.96
C SER A 82 -8.41 1.95 -25.46
N PRO A 83 -8.43 0.76 -24.82
CA PRO A 83 -8.49 0.63 -23.37
C PRO A 83 -7.39 1.43 -22.66
N ARG A 84 -6.21 1.58 -23.30
CA ARG A 84 -5.10 2.40 -22.84
C ARG A 84 -5.48 3.88 -22.64
N ASN A 85 -6.39 4.38 -23.47
CA ASN A 85 -6.86 5.77 -23.42
C ASN A 85 -8.13 5.96 -22.57
N ARG A 86 -8.60 4.90 -21.91
CA ARG A 86 -9.74 5.01 -21.00
C ARG A 86 -9.36 5.82 -19.77
N ILE A 87 -9.94 6.99 -19.65
CA ILE A 87 -9.70 7.90 -18.52
C ILE A 87 -10.57 7.49 -17.32
N MET A 88 -9.96 7.46 -16.15
CA MET A 88 -10.62 7.17 -14.89
C MET A 88 -10.38 8.29 -13.89
N SER A 89 -11.41 8.58 -13.12
CA SER A 89 -11.31 9.58 -12.05
C SER A 89 -10.83 8.94 -10.75
N THR A 90 -9.94 9.63 -10.08
CA THR A 90 -9.49 9.32 -8.73
C THR A 90 -9.76 10.50 -7.82
N SER A 91 -10.33 10.24 -6.66
CA SER A 91 -10.45 11.24 -5.60
C SER A 91 -10.15 10.63 -4.23
N LYS A 92 -9.40 11.34 -3.43
CA LYS A 92 -9.05 10.96 -2.05
C LYS A 92 -8.52 12.17 -1.30
N LYS A 93 -8.37 12.04 0.02
CA LYS A 93 -7.53 12.93 0.80
C LYS A 93 -6.27 12.21 1.24
N CYS A 94 -5.16 12.92 1.35
CA CYS A 94 -3.87 12.33 1.63
C CYS A 94 -3.09 13.14 2.67
N ILE A 95 -2.45 12.43 3.59
CA ILE A 95 -1.38 12.95 4.45
C ILE A 95 -0.07 12.37 3.93
N PRO A 96 0.88 13.19 3.45
CA PRO A 96 2.21 12.75 3.07
C PRO A 96 3.09 12.50 4.29
N ASN A 97 4.19 11.80 4.11
CA ASN A 97 5.06 11.33 5.18
C ASN A 97 5.65 12.45 6.05
N ASP A 98 5.94 13.61 5.49
CA ASP A 98 6.50 14.77 6.21
C ASP A 98 5.55 15.36 7.26
N LEU A 99 4.25 15.11 7.15
CA LEU A 99 3.24 15.47 8.14
C LEU A 99 2.98 14.38 9.17
N ILE A 100 3.55 13.18 9.01
CA ILE A 100 3.39 12.09 9.98
C ILE A 100 4.47 12.23 11.05
N PRO A 101 4.12 12.38 12.34
CA PRO A 101 5.09 12.54 13.40
C PRO A 101 6.12 11.38 13.44
N GLU A 102 7.39 11.69 13.65
CA GLU A 102 8.47 10.69 13.69
C GLU A 102 8.27 9.61 14.78
N ASN A 103 7.58 9.96 15.86
CA ASN A 103 7.27 9.04 16.95
C ASN A 103 6.00 8.20 16.72
N SER A 104 5.30 8.39 15.57
CA SER A 104 4.10 7.63 15.26
C SER A 104 4.38 6.12 15.15
N ILE A 105 3.36 5.33 15.44
CA ILE A 105 3.45 3.87 15.27
C ILE A 105 3.61 3.49 13.81
N LEU A 106 3.00 4.23 12.89
CA LEU A 106 3.13 3.99 11.46
C LEU A 106 4.59 4.15 10.99
N GLN A 107 5.30 5.19 11.46
CA GLN A 107 6.72 5.38 11.22
C GLN A 107 7.55 4.21 11.78
N LYS A 108 7.27 3.80 13.01
CA LYS A 108 7.97 2.67 13.65
C LYS A 108 7.78 1.35 12.90
N ILE A 109 6.58 1.08 12.39
CA ILE A 109 6.30 -0.10 11.55
C ILE A 109 7.10 -0.01 10.26
N TYR A 110 7.02 1.10 9.53
CA TYR A 110 7.67 1.27 8.24
C TYR A 110 9.20 1.16 8.32
N TYR A 111 9.82 1.81 9.31
CA TYR A 111 11.28 1.78 9.49
C TYR A 111 11.78 0.57 10.27
N SER A 112 10.93 -0.36 10.67
CA SER A 112 11.33 -1.58 11.38
C SER A 112 12.25 -2.46 10.53
N LYS A 113 13.45 -2.72 11.04
CA LYS A 113 14.41 -3.61 10.38
C LYS A 113 13.89 -5.04 10.24
N ILE A 114 13.12 -5.53 11.22
CA ILE A 114 12.56 -6.88 11.22
C ILE A 114 11.51 -7.01 10.12
N ILE A 115 10.57 -6.07 10.05
CA ILE A 115 9.53 -6.04 9.02
C ILE A 115 10.17 -5.89 7.63
N ARG A 116 11.16 -5.03 7.48
CA ARG A 116 11.88 -4.87 6.21
C ARG A 116 12.63 -6.14 5.81
N SER A 117 13.27 -6.84 6.75
CA SER A 117 13.94 -8.10 6.47
C SER A 117 12.97 -9.20 6.05
N PHE A 118 11.79 -9.24 6.64
CA PHE A 118 10.72 -10.14 6.22
C PHE A 118 10.28 -9.85 4.78
N PHE A 119 9.97 -8.59 4.44
CA PHE A 119 9.60 -8.22 3.07
C PHE A 119 10.75 -8.43 2.08
N LYS A 120 11.99 -8.21 2.48
CA LYS A 120 13.16 -8.53 1.66
C LYS A 120 13.18 -10.01 1.28
N ALA A 121 12.96 -10.91 2.24
CA ALA A 121 12.89 -12.35 1.99
C ALA A 121 11.65 -12.74 1.17
N LEU A 122 10.48 -12.19 1.52
CA LEU A 122 9.22 -12.39 0.79
C LEU A 122 9.31 -12.02 -0.69
N LEU A 123 9.97 -10.92 -1.00
CA LEU A 123 10.13 -10.39 -2.37
C LEU A 123 11.34 -10.99 -3.09
N ASN A 124 12.06 -11.91 -2.46
CA ASN A 124 13.29 -12.51 -2.99
C ASN A 124 14.30 -11.46 -3.49
N LYS A 125 14.47 -10.36 -2.74
CA LYS A 125 15.39 -9.27 -3.06
C LYS A 125 16.68 -9.42 -2.27
N ASN A 126 17.81 -9.05 -2.87
CA ASN A 126 19.11 -9.00 -2.17
C ASN A 126 19.12 -7.91 -1.11
N GLU A 127 18.52 -6.76 -1.42
CA GLU A 127 18.39 -5.62 -0.51
C GLU A 127 17.02 -4.94 -0.68
N LEU A 128 16.54 -4.35 0.40
CA LEU A 128 15.32 -3.56 0.45
C LEU A 128 15.56 -2.31 1.31
N TYR A 129 15.35 -1.16 0.73
CA TYR A 129 15.56 0.13 1.38
C TYR A 129 14.23 0.85 1.58
N PRO A 130 14.10 1.67 2.63
CA PRO A 130 13.00 2.63 2.69
C PRO A 130 13.03 3.53 1.46
N TYR A 131 11.85 3.90 0.96
CA TYR A 131 11.76 4.84 -0.14
C TYR A 131 12.33 6.21 0.29
N SER A 132 13.17 6.78 -0.55
CA SER A 132 13.97 7.96 -0.17
C SER A 132 13.22 9.28 -0.29
N ASP A 133 12.09 9.32 -1.00
CA ASP A 133 11.28 10.52 -1.12
C ASP A 133 10.55 10.81 0.20
N PRO A 134 10.84 11.92 0.87
CA PRO A 134 10.25 12.26 2.16
C PRO A 134 8.75 12.55 2.08
N LEU A 135 8.19 12.78 0.89
CA LEU A 135 6.76 13.03 0.71
C LEU A 135 5.98 11.76 0.42
N SER A 136 6.61 10.75 -0.19
CA SER A 136 5.91 9.59 -0.75
C SER A 136 6.22 8.26 -0.05
N SER A 137 7.15 8.23 0.91
CA SER A 137 7.56 7.00 1.60
C SER A 137 6.42 6.36 2.39
N ILE A 138 5.58 7.17 3.02
CA ILE A 138 4.35 6.75 3.70
C ILE A 138 3.23 7.73 3.32
N ASN A 139 2.05 7.20 3.01
CA ASN A 139 0.87 8.01 2.76
C ASN A 139 -0.32 7.49 3.57
N ILE A 140 -1.01 8.38 4.28
CA ILE A 140 -2.31 8.05 4.89
C ILE A 140 -3.41 8.57 3.97
N ASN A 141 -4.15 7.65 3.37
CA ASN A 141 -5.23 7.98 2.44
C ASN A 141 -6.59 7.87 3.13
N TYR A 142 -7.45 8.86 2.92
CA TYR A 142 -8.83 8.87 3.38
C TYR A 142 -9.77 8.90 2.17
N TYR A 143 -10.76 8.05 2.21
CA TYR A 143 -11.81 7.97 1.21
C TYR A 143 -13.15 8.30 1.89
N ASP A 144 -13.75 9.41 1.51
CA ASP A 144 -15.10 9.79 1.92
C ASP A 144 -16.14 9.18 0.96
N LYS A 145 -17.42 9.35 1.24
CA LYS A 145 -18.49 8.87 0.35
C LYS A 145 -18.35 9.46 -1.05
N GLY A 146 -18.22 8.60 -2.05
CA GLY A 146 -18.07 8.97 -3.46
C GLY A 146 -16.61 9.07 -3.91
N ASP A 147 -15.64 8.99 -3.01
CA ASP A 147 -14.24 8.89 -3.39
C ASP A 147 -13.92 7.48 -3.93
N ALA A 148 -13.04 7.43 -4.89
CA ALA A 148 -12.57 6.21 -5.51
C ALA A 148 -11.12 6.35 -5.97
N LEU A 149 -10.41 5.24 -6.03
CA LEU A 149 -9.12 5.14 -6.69
C LEU A 149 -9.33 4.44 -8.04
N GLY A 150 -9.09 5.16 -9.13
CA GLY A 150 -9.21 4.61 -10.48
C GLY A 150 -8.22 3.47 -10.72
N TRP A 151 -8.58 2.55 -11.59
CA TRP A 151 -7.68 1.49 -12.03
C TRP A 151 -6.39 2.07 -12.59
N HIS A 152 -5.26 1.60 -12.12
CA HIS A 152 -3.94 2.04 -12.54
C HIS A 152 -2.90 0.96 -12.31
N PHE A 153 -1.81 1.05 -13.01
CA PHE A 153 -0.60 0.31 -12.69
C PHE A 153 0.23 1.14 -11.70
N ASP A 154 0.67 0.50 -10.62
CA ASP A 154 1.64 1.12 -9.73
C ASP A 154 2.97 1.35 -10.45
N ASN A 155 3.63 2.47 -10.16
CA ASN A 155 4.96 2.78 -10.70
C ASN A 155 6.10 2.08 -9.96
N SER A 156 5.79 1.38 -8.87
CA SER A 156 6.72 0.59 -8.07
C SER A 156 6.59 -0.90 -8.37
N ASP A 157 7.66 -1.67 -8.14
CA ASP A 157 7.66 -3.13 -8.30
C ASP A 157 6.67 -3.82 -7.36
N PHE A 158 6.35 -3.21 -6.23
CA PHE A 158 5.40 -3.71 -5.23
C PHE A 158 4.87 -2.57 -4.35
N THR A 159 3.70 -2.77 -3.78
CA THR A 159 3.05 -1.83 -2.86
C THR A 159 2.61 -2.57 -1.60
N ILE A 160 2.78 -1.93 -0.45
CA ILE A 160 2.28 -2.42 0.84
C ILE A 160 1.16 -1.52 1.30
N THR A 161 -0.03 -2.07 1.42
CA THR A 161 -1.21 -1.35 1.91
C THR A 161 -1.62 -1.86 3.27
N LEU A 162 -1.84 -0.95 4.22
CA LEU A 162 -2.35 -1.24 5.56
C LEU A 162 -3.75 -0.67 5.71
N LEU A 163 -4.75 -1.54 5.85
CA LEU A 163 -6.13 -1.13 6.13
C LEU A 163 -6.28 -0.76 7.59
N VAL A 164 -6.36 0.54 7.89
CA VAL A 164 -6.50 1.06 9.27
C VAL A 164 -7.96 1.15 9.70
N LYS A 165 -8.87 1.48 8.78
CA LYS A 165 -10.30 1.60 9.06
C LYS A 165 -11.11 1.11 7.87
N ASN A 166 -11.96 0.12 8.11
CA ASN A 166 -12.88 -0.36 7.09
C ASN A 166 -14.10 0.56 6.95
N CYS A 167 -14.66 0.64 5.76
CA CYS A 167 -15.91 1.34 5.50
C CYS A 167 -17.11 0.45 5.89
N LYS A 168 -18.26 1.09 6.16
CA LYS A 168 -19.51 0.36 6.46
C LYS A 168 -20.14 -0.28 5.22
N LYS A 169 -19.90 0.30 4.04
CA LYS A 169 -20.46 -0.16 2.75
C LYS A 169 -19.60 0.36 1.60
N GLY A 170 -19.29 -0.49 0.63
CA GLY A 170 -18.40 -0.16 -0.49
C GLY A 170 -16.92 -0.27 -0.09
N GLY A 171 -16.05 0.43 -0.82
CA GLY A 171 -14.60 0.47 -0.55
C GLY A 171 -13.91 -0.88 -0.76
N VAL A 172 -14.30 -1.62 -1.78
CA VAL A 172 -13.66 -2.87 -2.16
C VAL A 172 -12.32 -2.55 -2.79
N TYR A 173 -11.27 -3.25 -2.38
CA TYR A 173 -10.00 -3.27 -3.08
C TYR A 173 -10.08 -4.32 -4.18
N GLU A 174 -9.83 -3.90 -5.40
CA GLU A 174 -9.84 -4.76 -6.57
C GLU A 174 -8.43 -4.79 -7.17
N PHE A 175 -7.99 -5.94 -7.60
CA PHE A 175 -6.72 -6.09 -8.30
C PHE A 175 -6.88 -7.09 -9.45
N PHE A 176 -6.02 -6.97 -10.44
CA PHE A 176 -5.92 -7.92 -11.53
C PHE A 176 -4.45 -8.27 -11.74
N ASN A 177 -4.14 -9.57 -11.71
CA ASN A 177 -2.79 -10.07 -11.87
C ASN A 177 -2.43 -10.22 -13.35
N ASP A 178 -1.14 -10.16 -13.66
CA ASP A 178 -0.57 -10.48 -14.97
C ASP A 178 -1.07 -9.68 -16.18
N MET A 179 -1.59 -8.47 -15.95
CA MET A 179 -1.99 -7.56 -17.04
C MET A 179 -0.81 -7.01 -17.84
N ARG A 180 0.39 -6.98 -17.24
CA ARG A 180 1.62 -6.59 -17.93
C ARG A 180 2.43 -7.84 -18.25
N TYR A 181 2.53 -8.17 -19.52
CA TYR A 181 3.28 -9.35 -19.95
C TYR A 181 4.78 -9.21 -19.75
N LYS A 182 5.42 -10.34 -19.44
CA LYS A 182 6.87 -10.46 -19.33
C LYS A 182 7.59 -10.17 -20.67
N ASP A 183 6.91 -10.25 -21.80
CA ASP A 183 7.42 -10.00 -23.14
C ASP A 183 7.13 -8.56 -23.67
N GLY A 184 6.63 -7.69 -22.80
CA GLY A 184 6.31 -6.31 -23.14
C GLY A 184 5.02 -6.11 -23.95
N LYS A 185 4.23 -7.17 -24.14
CA LYS A 185 2.88 -7.04 -24.68
C LYS A 185 1.89 -6.91 -23.54
N GLU A 186 0.95 -6.03 -23.70
CA GLU A 186 -0.12 -5.78 -22.73
C GLU A 186 -1.43 -6.28 -23.34
N ASP A 187 -2.20 -7.00 -22.54
CA ASP A 187 -3.53 -7.45 -22.91
C ASP A 187 -4.56 -6.65 -22.12
N TYR A 188 -5.44 -5.98 -22.81
CA TYR A 188 -6.45 -5.14 -22.21
C TYR A 188 -7.84 -5.79 -22.31
#